data_40ca9195010bde2fef7702e7c9f49f6d
#
_entry.id   40ca9195010bde2fef7702e7c9f49f6d
#
_cell.length_a   1.000
_cell.length_b   1.000
_cell.length_c   1.000
_cell.angle_alpha   90.00
_cell.angle_beta   90.00
_cell.angle_gamma   90.00
#
_symmetry.space_group_name_H-M   'P 1'
#
loop_
_entity.id
_entity.type
_entity.pdbx_description
1 polymer ?
#
loop_
_entity_poly.entity_id
_entity_poly.type
_entity_poly.pdbx_seq_one_letter_code
_entity_poly.pdbx_strand_id
1 'polypeptide(L)'
;MKEKNKDQAQAERNMAQAMKNQRAKQQQKQAQAQAEKEEREEAEARAEYEATKPARKAHRAVARAKQAEARARRAEAEAKMAKEQREKAEKEETENPTEANRRKAEGMRGHQEEAEAEAKSQRRKATKRLKEAKTETNKAKQMRAIADHRREAHQQTA
;
A
#
# COMPACT_ATOMS: atom_id res chain seq x y z
N MET A 1 -16.61 -48.32 -19.65
CA MET A 1 -16.91 -46.88 -19.84
C MET A 1 -16.72 -46.02 -18.57
N LYS A 2 -16.99 -46.50 -17.37
CA LYS A 2 -16.84 -45.67 -16.14
C LYS A 2 -15.39 -45.38 -15.72
N GLU A 3 -14.43 -46.22 -16.07
CA GLU A 3 -13.01 -46.00 -15.73
C GLU A 3 -12.35 -44.95 -16.61
N LYS A 4 -12.63 -44.90 -17.92
CA LYS A 4 -12.10 -43.86 -18.82
C LYS A 4 -12.52 -42.45 -18.45
N ASN A 5 -13.73 -42.27 -17.88
CA ASN A 5 -14.19 -40.98 -17.41
C ASN A 5 -13.50 -40.50 -16.10
N LYS A 6 -13.05 -41.44 -15.26
CA LYS A 6 -12.29 -41.11 -14.04
C LYS A 6 -10.89 -40.63 -14.37
N ASP A 7 -10.23 -41.30 -15.32
CA ASP A 7 -8.87 -40.92 -15.75
C ASP A 7 -8.83 -39.60 -16.47
N GLN A 8 -9.84 -39.28 -17.29
CA GLN A 8 -9.98 -37.98 -17.92
C GLN A 8 -10.22 -36.88 -16.89
N ALA A 9 -11.11 -37.06 -15.92
CA ALA A 9 -11.37 -36.10 -14.88
C ALA A 9 -10.15 -35.88 -13.98
N GLN A 10 -9.34 -36.91 -13.73
CA GLN A 10 -8.10 -36.77 -12.98
C GLN A 10 -7.03 -36.02 -13.77
N ALA A 11 -6.91 -36.29 -15.08
CA ALA A 11 -5.99 -35.58 -15.96
C ALA A 11 -6.34 -34.09 -16.07
N GLU A 12 -7.62 -33.75 -16.17
CA GLU A 12 -8.09 -32.33 -16.18
C GLU A 12 -7.79 -31.62 -14.85
N ARG A 13 -7.99 -32.29 -13.71
CA ARG A 13 -7.64 -31.73 -12.39
C ARG A 13 -6.13 -31.50 -12.26
N ASN A 14 -5.32 -32.46 -12.72
CA ASN A 14 -3.87 -32.30 -12.69
C ASN A 14 -3.40 -31.17 -13.60
N MET A 15 -4.01 -31.03 -14.78
CA MET A 15 -3.70 -29.94 -15.70
C MET A 15 -4.11 -28.57 -15.13
N ALA A 16 -5.30 -28.48 -14.54
CA ALA A 16 -5.77 -27.28 -13.86
C ALA A 16 -4.86 -26.89 -12.69
N GLN A 17 -4.39 -27.86 -11.92
CA GLN A 17 -3.45 -27.64 -10.81
C GLN A 17 -2.08 -27.19 -11.33
N ALA A 18 -1.58 -27.80 -12.40
CA ALA A 18 -0.33 -27.40 -13.04
C ALA A 18 -0.41 -25.95 -13.59
N MET A 19 -1.52 -25.58 -14.22
CA MET A 19 -1.74 -24.21 -14.69
C MET A 19 -1.83 -23.19 -13.55
N LYS A 20 -2.48 -23.54 -12.42
CA LYS A 20 -2.50 -22.71 -11.22
C LYS A 20 -1.10 -22.50 -10.65
N ASN A 21 -0.32 -23.58 -10.55
CA ASN A 21 1.06 -23.52 -10.06
C ASN A 21 1.96 -22.69 -10.98
N GLN A 22 1.75 -22.79 -12.29
CA GLN A 22 2.51 -22.02 -13.28
C GLN A 22 2.16 -20.52 -13.19
N ARG A 23 0.89 -20.18 -13.05
CA ARG A 23 0.44 -18.80 -12.83
C ARG A 23 0.99 -18.22 -11.52
N ALA A 24 0.94 -19.00 -10.44
CA ALA A 24 1.50 -18.60 -9.15
C ALA A 24 3.01 -18.34 -9.24
N LYS A 25 3.76 -19.21 -9.94
CA LYS A 25 5.20 -19.01 -10.19
C LYS A 25 5.49 -17.78 -11.05
N GLN A 26 4.66 -17.51 -12.06
CA GLN A 26 4.79 -16.31 -12.88
C GLN A 26 4.51 -15.03 -12.07
N GLN A 27 3.44 -15.02 -11.27
CA GLN A 27 3.12 -13.91 -10.38
C GLN A 27 4.23 -13.66 -9.36
N GLN A 28 4.79 -14.73 -8.80
CA GLN A 28 5.89 -14.65 -7.85
C GLN A 28 7.17 -14.09 -8.50
N LYS A 29 7.49 -14.52 -9.73
CA LYS A 29 8.61 -13.97 -10.50
C LYS A 29 8.40 -12.50 -10.86
N GLN A 30 7.19 -12.10 -11.24
CA GLN A 30 6.86 -10.71 -11.53
C GLN A 30 6.95 -9.84 -10.28
N ALA A 31 6.44 -10.34 -9.15
CA ALA A 31 6.54 -9.64 -7.87
C ALA A 31 8.00 -9.49 -7.41
N GLN A 32 8.83 -10.52 -7.57
CA GLN A 32 10.26 -10.47 -7.28
C GLN A 32 10.99 -9.49 -8.19
N ALA A 33 10.71 -9.53 -9.51
CA ALA A 33 11.32 -8.61 -10.46
C ALA A 33 10.93 -7.15 -10.19
N GLN A 34 9.70 -6.92 -9.76
CA GLN A 34 9.24 -5.59 -9.38
C GLN A 34 9.87 -5.11 -8.06
N ALA A 35 9.99 -6.00 -7.08
CA ALA A 35 10.69 -5.71 -5.83
C ALA A 35 12.18 -5.40 -6.06
N GLU A 36 12.86 -6.20 -6.88
CA GLU A 36 14.27 -5.93 -7.25
C GLU A 36 14.46 -4.62 -8.01
N LYS A 37 13.49 -4.27 -8.87
CA LYS A 37 13.52 -2.98 -9.57
C LYS A 37 13.35 -1.81 -8.60
N GLU A 38 12.41 -1.91 -7.68
CA GLU A 38 12.17 -0.91 -6.65
C GLU A 38 13.40 -0.77 -5.72
N GLU A 39 14.03 -1.90 -5.33
CA GLU A 39 15.25 -1.87 -4.53
C GLU A 39 16.43 -1.22 -5.28
N ARG A 40 16.57 -1.47 -6.57
CA ARG A 40 17.61 -0.81 -7.39
C ARG A 40 17.36 0.69 -7.52
N GLU A 41 16.13 1.08 -7.82
CA GLU A 41 15.74 2.50 -7.90
C GLU A 41 15.94 3.21 -6.55
N GLU A 42 15.64 2.53 -5.44
CA GLU A 42 15.94 3.06 -4.10
C GLU A 42 17.44 3.14 -3.82
N ALA A 43 18.22 2.15 -4.23
CA ALA A 43 19.66 2.14 -4.04
C ALA A 43 20.36 3.21 -4.87
N GLU A 44 19.96 3.41 -6.12
CA GLU A 44 20.44 4.50 -6.97
C GLU A 44 20.06 5.87 -6.40
N ALA A 45 18.80 6.04 -5.97
CA ALA A 45 18.36 7.24 -5.30
C ALA A 45 19.15 7.51 -4.01
N ARG A 46 19.43 6.48 -3.22
CA ARG A 46 20.29 6.58 -2.02
C ARG A 46 21.71 7.02 -2.37
N ALA A 47 22.31 6.42 -3.37
CA ALA A 47 23.68 6.76 -3.78
C ALA A 47 23.78 8.22 -4.26
N GLU A 48 22.80 8.69 -5.01
CA GLU A 48 22.75 10.09 -5.47
C GLU A 48 22.51 11.07 -4.30
N TYR A 49 21.70 10.67 -3.30
CA TYR A 49 21.37 11.48 -2.14
C TYR A 49 22.37 11.40 -0.98
N GLU A 50 23.30 10.43 -0.98
CA GLU A 50 24.32 10.32 0.07
C GLU A 50 25.29 11.51 0.10
N ALA A 51 25.41 12.25 -0.99
CA ALA A 51 26.32 13.39 -1.10
C ALA A 51 25.87 14.64 -0.31
N THR A 52 24.58 14.76 0.08
CA THR A 52 24.06 15.96 0.77
C THR A 52 23.08 15.63 1.89
N LYS A 53 23.28 16.23 3.08
CA LYS A 53 22.39 16.05 4.24
C LYS A 53 20.91 16.41 3.97
N PRO A 54 20.58 17.53 3.29
CA PRO A 54 19.19 17.88 2.98
C PRO A 54 18.50 16.85 2.11
N ALA A 55 19.21 16.26 1.16
CA ALA A 55 18.67 15.22 0.28
C ALA A 55 18.35 13.92 1.03
N ARG A 56 19.18 13.51 1.98
CA ARG A 56 18.89 12.36 2.86
C ARG A 56 17.66 12.57 3.72
N LYS A 57 17.50 13.77 4.26
CA LYS A 57 16.35 14.15 5.08
C LYS A 57 15.07 14.13 4.25
N ALA A 58 15.12 14.66 3.03
CA ALA A 58 14.00 14.62 2.09
C ALA A 58 13.63 13.19 1.71
N HIS A 59 14.59 12.34 1.43
CA HIS A 59 14.36 10.93 1.11
C HIS A 59 13.65 10.18 2.26
N ARG A 60 14.12 10.37 3.49
CA ARG A 60 13.46 9.79 4.67
C ARG A 60 12.04 10.29 4.86
N ALA A 61 11.81 11.57 4.63
CA ALA A 61 10.48 12.17 4.73
C ALA A 61 9.53 11.59 3.68
N VAL A 62 9.98 11.42 2.44
CA VAL A 62 9.21 10.77 1.36
C VAL A 62 8.89 9.31 1.70
N ALA A 63 9.85 8.55 2.21
CA ALA A 63 9.62 7.17 2.62
C ALA A 63 8.57 7.07 3.74
N ARG A 64 8.63 7.95 4.74
CA ARG A 64 7.62 8.03 5.81
C ARG A 64 6.24 8.42 5.28
N ALA A 65 6.18 9.33 4.32
CA ALA A 65 4.93 9.72 3.67
C ALA A 65 4.30 8.56 2.90
N LYS A 66 5.08 7.79 2.15
CA LYS A 66 4.61 6.58 1.44
C LYS A 66 4.08 5.53 2.40
N GLN A 67 4.76 5.27 3.52
CA GLN A 67 4.30 4.33 4.53
C GLN A 67 3.00 4.79 5.20
N ALA A 68 2.90 6.08 5.52
CA ALA A 68 1.70 6.66 6.10
C ALA A 68 0.51 6.59 5.13
N GLU A 69 0.73 6.84 3.84
CA GLU A 69 -0.28 6.70 2.80
C GLU A 69 -0.77 5.25 2.66
N ALA A 70 0.13 4.28 2.69
CA ALA A 70 -0.22 2.86 2.64
C ALA A 70 -1.07 2.44 3.85
N ARG A 71 -0.75 2.92 5.05
CA ARG A 71 -1.53 2.69 6.27
C ARG A 71 -2.90 3.34 6.19
N ALA A 72 -2.99 4.56 5.68
CA ALA A 72 -4.25 5.26 5.50
C ALA A 72 -5.18 4.52 4.52
N ARG A 73 -4.66 4.05 3.40
CA ARG A 73 -5.42 3.26 2.43
C ARG A 73 -5.93 1.94 3.00
N ARG A 74 -5.12 1.25 3.80
CA ARG A 74 -5.55 0.02 4.50
C ARG A 74 -6.67 0.31 5.49
N ALA A 75 -6.53 1.35 6.30
CA ALA A 75 -7.55 1.73 7.27
C ALA A 75 -8.87 2.15 6.57
N GLU A 76 -8.80 2.86 5.46
CA GLU A 76 -9.97 3.22 4.65
C GLU A 76 -10.64 1.98 4.03
N ALA A 77 -9.86 1.01 3.56
CA ALA A 77 -10.40 -0.27 3.06
C ALA A 77 -11.08 -1.07 4.17
N GLU A 78 -10.50 -1.13 5.36
CA GLU A 78 -11.11 -1.77 6.53
C GLU A 78 -12.41 -1.07 6.95
N ALA A 79 -12.45 0.25 6.94
CA ALA A 79 -13.66 1.03 7.21
C ALA A 79 -14.77 0.75 6.20
N LYS A 80 -14.43 0.63 4.92
CA LYS A 80 -15.36 0.27 3.86
C LYS A 80 -15.93 -1.14 4.07
N MET A 81 -15.07 -2.11 4.40
CA MET A 81 -15.51 -3.48 4.71
C MET A 81 -16.41 -3.51 5.95
N ALA A 82 -16.06 -2.77 7.00
CA ALA A 82 -16.90 -2.67 8.21
C ALA A 82 -18.28 -2.09 7.90
N LYS A 83 -18.36 -1.09 7.03
CA LYS A 83 -19.63 -0.53 6.55
C LYS A 83 -20.46 -1.56 5.81
N GLU A 84 -19.87 -2.33 4.90
CA GLU A 84 -20.57 -3.40 4.16
C GLU A 84 -21.07 -4.49 5.10
N GLN A 85 -20.30 -4.89 6.10
CA GLN A 85 -20.71 -5.87 7.11
C GLN A 85 -21.84 -5.35 7.97
N ARG A 86 -21.83 -4.08 8.35
CA ARG A 86 -22.93 -3.44 9.07
C ARG A 86 -24.22 -3.46 8.24
N GLU A 87 -24.15 -3.06 6.97
CA GLU A 87 -25.30 -3.03 6.08
C GLU A 87 -25.92 -4.44 5.92
N LYS A 88 -25.10 -5.48 5.80
CA LYS A 88 -25.55 -6.87 5.78
C LYS A 88 -26.23 -7.28 7.09
N ALA A 89 -25.65 -6.94 8.24
CA ALA A 89 -26.19 -7.27 9.54
C ALA A 89 -27.52 -6.55 9.80
N GLU A 90 -27.66 -5.29 9.40
CA GLU A 90 -28.89 -4.52 9.48
C GLU A 90 -29.99 -5.09 8.57
N LYS A 91 -29.62 -5.57 7.38
CA LYS A 91 -30.55 -6.24 6.48
C LYS A 91 -31.04 -7.56 7.06
N GLU A 92 -30.15 -8.38 7.64
CA GLU A 92 -30.51 -9.61 8.35
C GLU A 92 -31.46 -9.32 9.54
N GLU A 93 -31.20 -8.26 10.31
CA GLU A 93 -32.05 -7.82 11.41
C GLU A 93 -33.46 -7.43 10.92
N THR A 94 -33.55 -6.73 9.80
CA THR A 94 -34.83 -6.32 9.20
C THR A 94 -35.61 -7.51 8.66
N GLU A 95 -34.95 -8.46 8.00
CA GLU A 95 -35.56 -9.66 7.43
C GLU A 95 -35.96 -10.68 8.51
N ASN A 96 -35.20 -10.80 9.56
CA ASN A 96 -35.39 -11.74 10.66
C ASN A 96 -35.06 -11.07 12.02
N PRO A 97 -35.99 -10.34 12.64
CA PRO A 97 -35.77 -9.56 13.83
C PRO A 97 -35.66 -10.45 15.08
N THR A 98 -34.51 -11.08 15.26
CA THR A 98 -34.13 -11.82 16.45
C THR A 98 -33.22 -11.00 17.36
N GLU A 99 -33.15 -11.34 18.64
CA GLU A 99 -32.22 -10.68 19.57
C GLU A 99 -30.77 -10.89 19.15
N ALA A 100 -30.43 -12.07 18.62
CA ALA A 100 -29.11 -12.36 18.11
C ALA A 100 -28.74 -11.46 16.92
N ASN A 101 -29.64 -11.25 15.96
CA ASN A 101 -29.40 -10.37 14.82
C ASN A 101 -29.32 -8.91 15.23
N ARG A 102 -30.09 -8.49 16.22
CA ARG A 102 -29.99 -7.13 16.79
C ARG A 102 -28.65 -6.87 17.44
N ARG A 103 -28.17 -7.79 18.26
CA ARG A 103 -26.83 -7.70 18.88
C ARG A 103 -25.72 -7.68 17.85
N LYS A 104 -25.84 -8.49 16.80
CA LYS A 104 -24.89 -8.51 15.69
C LYS A 104 -24.85 -7.16 14.96
N ALA A 105 -26.00 -6.58 14.65
CA ALA A 105 -26.06 -5.27 13.99
C ALA A 105 -25.48 -4.16 14.86
N GLU A 106 -25.75 -4.13 16.16
CA GLU A 106 -25.14 -3.19 17.11
C GLU A 106 -23.62 -3.33 17.19
N GLY A 107 -23.12 -4.57 17.24
CA GLY A 107 -21.68 -4.86 17.23
C GLY A 107 -21.01 -4.38 15.94
N MET A 108 -21.67 -4.55 14.80
CA MET A 108 -21.14 -4.08 13.52
C MET A 108 -21.15 -2.55 13.38
N ARG A 109 -22.11 -1.86 13.97
CA ARG A 109 -22.11 -0.38 14.06
C ARG A 109 -20.90 0.12 14.85
N GLY A 110 -20.67 -0.45 16.04
CA GLY A 110 -19.50 -0.11 16.85
C GLY A 110 -18.18 -0.37 16.12
N HIS A 111 -18.06 -1.49 15.45
CA HIS A 111 -16.88 -1.82 14.65
C HIS A 111 -16.66 -0.84 13.48
N GLN A 112 -17.72 -0.43 12.80
CA GLN A 112 -17.65 0.58 11.75
C GLN A 112 -17.16 1.93 12.29
N GLU A 113 -17.72 2.40 13.41
CA GLU A 113 -17.32 3.66 14.02
C GLU A 113 -15.85 3.67 14.39
N GLU A 114 -15.34 2.58 14.98
CA GLU A 114 -13.91 2.43 15.31
C GLU A 114 -13.03 2.42 14.04
N ALA A 115 -13.44 1.69 13.01
CA ALA A 115 -12.70 1.60 11.75
C ALA A 115 -12.68 2.95 11.01
N GLU A 116 -13.78 3.69 11.01
CA GLU A 116 -13.85 5.04 10.42
C GLU A 116 -13.00 6.05 11.19
N ALA A 117 -13.00 5.99 12.52
CA ALA A 117 -12.16 6.84 13.35
C ALA A 117 -10.67 6.58 13.11
N GLU A 118 -10.27 5.31 13.00
CA GLU A 118 -8.90 4.92 12.66
C GLU A 118 -8.51 5.39 11.26
N ALA A 119 -9.40 5.24 10.27
CA ALA A 119 -9.18 5.71 8.91
C ALA A 119 -8.93 7.23 8.85
N LYS A 120 -9.72 8.00 9.57
CA LYS A 120 -9.53 9.46 9.69
C LYS A 120 -8.20 9.81 10.35
N SER A 121 -7.84 9.12 11.43
CA SER A 121 -6.58 9.31 12.12
C SER A 121 -5.38 9.02 11.22
N GLN A 122 -5.37 7.89 10.53
CA GLN A 122 -4.31 7.52 9.61
C GLN A 122 -4.23 8.47 8.40
N ARG A 123 -5.37 8.95 7.90
CA ARG A 123 -5.40 9.94 6.80
C ARG A 123 -4.80 11.29 7.24
N ARG A 124 -5.08 11.75 8.43
CA ARG A 124 -4.47 12.97 8.98
C ARG A 124 -2.95 12.84 9.11
N LYS A 125 -2.48 11.70 9.61
CA LYS A 125 -1.03 11.40 9.71
C LYS A 125 -0.38 11.38 8.32
N ALA A 126 -1.01 10.74 7.33
CA ALA A 126 -0.53 10.69 5.97
C ALA A 126 -0.43 12.08 5.34
N THR A 127 -1.45 12.94 5.51
CA THR A 127 -1.46 14.31 5.01
C THR A 127 -0.34 15.14 5.64
N LYS A 128 -0.12 15.01 6.95
CA LYS A 128 0.97 15.67 7.66
C LYS A 128 2.33 15.24 7.13
N ARG A 129 2.55 13.94 6.97
CA ARG A 129 3.81 13.38 6.45
C ARG A 129 4.06 13.82 5.00
N LEU A 130 3.02 13.90 4.20
CA LEU A 130 3.14 14.40 2.82
C LEU A 130 3.57 15.87 2.77
N LYS A 131 3.02 16.72 3.64
CA LYS A 131 3.45 18.12 3.77
C LYS A 131 4.91 18.24 4.19
N GLU A 132 5.32 17.46 5.19
CA GLU A 132 6.71 17.39 5.65
C GLU A 132 7.64 16.95 4.51
N ALA A 133 7.26 15.93 3.74
CA ALA A 133 8.01 15.43 2.60
C ALA A 133 8.18 16.48 1.50
N LYS A 134 7.12 17.23 1.18
CA LYS A 134 7.18 18.34 0.21
C LYS A 134 8.11 19.45 0.68
N THR A 135 8.02 19.84 1.94
CA THR A 135 8.88 20.87 2.53
C THR A 135 10.36 20.47 2.48
N GLU A 136 10.68 19.26 2.91
CA GLU A 136 12.06 18.76 2.90
C GLU A 136 12.61 18.57 1.48
N THR A 137 11.78 18.12 0.54
CA THR A 137 12.14 17.99 -0.88
C THR A 137 12.44 19.37 -1.49
N ASN A 138 11.64 20.37 -1.20
CA ASN A 138 11.87 21.74 -1.69
C ASN A 138 13.15 22.34 -1.12
N LYS A 139 13.43 22.14 0.17
CA LYS A 139 14.70 22.54 0.79
C LYS A 139 15.89 21.86 0.13
N ALA A 140 15.81 20.57 -0.11
CA ALA A 140 16.86 19.82 -0.79
C ALA A 140 17.14 20.30 -2.21
N LYS A 141 16.08 20.61 -2.97
CA LYS A 141 16.19 21.21 -4.32
C LYS A 141 16.84 22.58 -4.29
N GLN A 142 16.48 23.46 -3.34
CA GLN A 142 17.08 24.77 -3.18
C GLN A 142 18.56 24.68 -2.83
N MET A 143 18.93 23.80 -1.92
CA MET A 143 20.33 23.61 -1.53
C MET A 143 21.18 23.03 -2.67
N ARG A 144 20.60 22.14 -3.48
CA ARG A 144 21.26 21.61 -4.69
C ARG A 144 21.48 22.70 -5.73
N ALA A 145 20.47 23.54 -5.97
CA ALA A 145 20.58 24.67 -6.89
C ALA A 145 21.67 25.66 -6.45
N ILE A 146 21.76 25.95 -5.16
CA ILE A 146 22.83 26.80 -4.60
C ILE A 146 24.20 26.16 -4.78
N ALA A 147 24.32 24.85 -4.54
CA ALA A 147 25.58 24.12 -4.71
C ALA A 147 26.03 24.09 -6.17
N ASP A 148 25.11 23.86 -7.10
CA ASP A 148 25.37 23.84 -8.54
C ASP A 148 25.79 25.25 -9.03
N HIS A 149 25.13 26.28 -8.56
CA HIS A 149 25.49 27.66 -8.88
C HIS A 149 26.90 28.04 -8.38
N ARG A 150 27.27 27.61 -7.19
CA ARG A 150 28.62 27.79 -6.66
C ARG A 150 29.69 27.05 -7.47
N ARG A 151 29.39 25.84 -7.93
CA ARG A 151 30.28 25.08 -8.80
C ARG A 151 30.53 25.78 -10.13
N GLU A 152 29.47 26.28 -10.77
CA GLU A 152 29.56 27.04 -12.01
C GLU A 152 30.38 28.33 -11.82
N ALA A 153 30.18 29.08 -10.74
CA ALA A 153 30.95 30.25 -10.41
C ALA A 153 32.43 29.94 -10.21
N HIS A 154 32.79 28.81 -9.55
CA HIS A 154 34.15 28.37 -9.40
C HIS A 154 34.81 27.95 -10.72
N GLN A 155 34.07 27.34 -11.63
CA GLN A 155 34.58 26.96 -12.96
C GLN A 155 34.82 28.16 -13.86
N GLN A 156 34.07 29.25 -13.70
CA GLN A 156 34.25 30.49 -14.48
C GLN A 156 35.39 31.35 -13.99
N THR A 157 35.84 31.20 -12.74
CA THR A 157 36.97 31.94 -12.14
C THR A 157 38.32 31.23 -12.28
N ALA A 158 38.30 29.98 -12.71
CA ALA A 158 39.52 29.22 -13.05
C ALA A 158 39.85 29.37 -14.53
#